data_3eda7e0d7e7bbd0e985f7a04da4abbd1
#
_entry.id   3eda7e0d7e7bbd0e985f7a04da4abbd1
#
_cell.length_a   1.000
_cell.length_b   1.000
_cell.length_c   1.000
_cell.angle_alpha   90.00
_cell.angle_beta   90.00
_cell.angle_gamma   90.00
#
_symmetry.space_group_name_H-M   'P 1'
#
loop_
_entity.id
_entity.type
_entity.pdbx_description
1 polymer ?
#
loop_
_entity_poly.entity_id
_entity_poly.type
_entity_poly.pdbx_seq_one_letter_code
_entity_poly.pdbx_strand_id
1 'polypeptide(L)'
;MGTIKAGVRKMENEKIMIDLMRSGHMACPGCGVVIAMRLVLRALGRKTIAVIIPSCSSIIAATYPNSSLKVPAFHGTFESAAPTAAGISYVLKLQGKDDISVVAFAGDGGTFDIGLQALSGTVDRNEHYIYVCLDNEAYMNTGIQASSATPECAWTITTPLGRSARKKNIMEIMASHRIPYAATASIGYPQDLMEKVQKAKNIQGTKFLHVLTPCATGWRMAENLTVKSAMLSVETRLFPLYEVFDGRKYAITYEPQGLPVEEYLKMQGRYRHLRQEQIAHMQAQINEEWENLKKRLQVYNDDLITREL
;
A
#
# COMPACT_ATOMS: atom_id res chain seq x y z
N MET A 1 -18.79 4.70 48.16
CA MET A 1 -18.59 3.39 47.50
C MET A 1 -19.10 3.50 46.06
N GLY A 2 -18.32 4.01 45.12
CA GLY A 2 -18.81 4.27 43.75
C GLY A 2 -17.71 4.72 42.80
N THR A 3 -16.52 4.09 42.79
CA THR A 3 -15.44 4.52 41.84
C THR A 3 -14.52 3.39 41.34
N ILE A 4 -14.94 2.12 41.37
CA ILE A 4 -14.08 0.99 40.94
C ILE A 4 -14.67 0.26 39.70
N LYS A 5 -15.83 0.63 39.16
CA LYS A 5 -16.46 -0.09 38.02
C LYS A 5 -16.13 0.46 36.63
N ALA A 6 -15.44 1.59 36.50
CA ALA A 6 -15.11 2.17 35.17
C ALA A 6 -13.78 1.66 34.56
N GLY A 7 -12.91 1.06 35.38
CA GLY A 7 -11.57 0.58 34.92
C GLY A 7 -11.53 -0.81 34.30
N VAL A 8 -12.52 -1.65 34.58
CA VAL A 8 -12.49 -3.08 34.18
C VAL A 8 -13.04 -3.32 32.75
N ARG A 9 -13.88 -2.41 32.23
CA ARG A 9 -14.44 -2.56 30.87
C ARG A 9 -13.50 -2.23 29.72
N LYS A 10 -12.30 -1.66 30.01
CA LYS A 10 -11.32 -1.29 28.97
C LYS A 10 -10.32 -2.40 28.63
N MET A 11 -10.29 -3.49 29.39
CA MET A 11 -9.34 -4.61 29.21
C MET A 11 -9.91 -5.84 28.49
N GLU A 12 -11.20 -5.88 28.15
CA GLU A 12 -11.81 -7.06 27.51
C GLU A 12 -11.76 -7.08 25.97
N ASN A 13 -11.15 -6.08 25.31
CA ASN A 13 -11.05 -6.01 23.85
C ASN A 13 -9.63 -5.94 23.28
N GLU A 14 -8.60 -6.22 24.02
CA GLU A 14 -7.32 -6.64 23.43
C GLU A 14 -7.46 -8.08 22.93
N LYS A 15 -8.18 -8.28 21.81
CA LYS A 15 -7.97 -9.47 21.00
C LYS A 15 -6.47 -9.55 20.75
N ILE A 16 -5.81 -10.53 21.37
CA ILE A 16 -4.41 -10.86 21.10
C ILE A 16 -4.29 -10.98 19.58
N MET A 17 -3.74 -9.94 18.95
CA MET A 17 -3.61 -9.92 17.49
C MET A 17 -2.57 -10.95 17.13
N ILE A 18 -3.01 -12.05 16.53
CA ILE A 18 -2.18 -13.19 16.18
C ILE A 18 -1.19 -12.77 15.10
N ASP A 19 0.10 -12.94 15.37
CA ASP A 19 1.14 -12.74 14.37
C ASP A 19 1.14 -13.94 13.40
N LEU A 20 0.80 -13.64 12.13
CA LEU A 20 0.70 -14.62 11.05
C LEU A 20 1.98 -14.72 10.19
N MET A 21 3.05 -14.10 10.64
CA MET A 21 4.39 -14.29 10.07
C MET A 21 5.35 -14.81 11.12
N ARG A 22 6.18 -15.76 10.73
CA ARG A 22 7.26 -16.29 11.59
C ARG A 22 8.41 -15.29 11.68
N SER A 23 9.17 -15.34 12.75
CA SER A 23 10.50 -14.76 12.85
C SER A 23 11.50 -15.54 11.97
N GLY A 24 12.68 -14.96 11.71
CA GLY A 24 13.72 -15.61 10.92
C GLY A 24 13.48 -15.57 9.40
N HIS A 25 12.64 -14.65 8.91
CA HIS A 25 12.46 -14.40 7.49
C HIS A 25 13.66 -13.67 6.87
N MET A 26 13.79 -13.74 5.54
CA MET A 26 14.91 -13.20 4.77
C MET A 26 14.76 -11.70 4.40
N ALA A 27 13.96 -10.93 5.15
CA ALA A 27 13.87 -9.48 4.92
C ALA A 27 15.15 -8.77 5.33
N CYS A 28 15.52 -7.74 4.57
CA CYS A 28 16.61 -6.83 4.95
C CYS A 28 16.31 -6.15 6.31
N PRO A 29 17.34 -5.73 7.07
CA PRO A 29 17.12 -4.84 8.21
C PRO A 29 16.36 -3.58 7.81
N GLY A 30 15.39 -3.16 8.62
CA GLY A 30 14.56 -1.98 8.33
C GLY A 30 13.62 -2.13 7.12
N CYS A 31 13.26 -3.34 6.70
CA CYS A 31 12.42 -3.56 5.53
C CYS A 31 10.97 -3.14 5.77
N GLY A 32 10.46 -2.15 5.00
CA GLY A 32 9.06 -1.71 5.06
C GLY A 32 8.06 -2.75 4.56
N VAL A 33 8.46 -3.56 3.58
CA VAL A 33 7.60 -4.62 3.00
C VAL A 33 7.16 -5.64 4.05
N VAL A 34 8.08 -6.12 4.89
CA VAL A 34 7.74 -7.11 5.92
C VAL A 34 6.80 -6.53 6.98
N ILE A 35 6.95 -5.23 7.31
CA ILE A 35 6.05 -4.55 8.24
C ILE A 35 4.63 -4.51 7.65
N ALA A 36 4.50 -4.08 6.39
CA ALA A 36 3.21 -4.03 5.71
C ALA A 36 2.54 -5.42 5.62
N MET A 37 3.26 -6.45 5.16
CA MET A 37 2.73 -7.82 5.06
C MET A 37 2.23 -8.33 6.42
N ARG A 38 2.99 -8.08 7.48
CA ARG A 38 2.62 -8.49 8.84
C ARG A 38 1.35 -7.79 9.33
N LEU A 39 1.22 -6.48 9.10
CA LEU A 39 0.03 -5.69 9.47
C LEU A 39 -1.20 -6.12 8.68
N VAL A 40 -1.07 -6.32 7.37
CA VAL A 40 -2.16 -6.79 6.49
C VAL A 40 -2.66 -8.16 6.92
N LEU A 41 -1.75 -9.14 7.10
CA LEU A 41 -2.14 -10.49 7.51
C LEU A 41 -2.76 -10.50 8.91
N ARG A 42 -2.24 -9.69 9.83
CA ARG A 42 -2.81 -9.53 11.18
C ARG A 42 -4.24 -9.00 11.15
N ALA A 43 -4.52 -8.02 10.28
CA ALA A 43 -5.86 -7.46 10.11
C ALA A 43 -6.83 -8.44 9.44
N LEU A 44 -6.37 -9.26 8.48
CA LEU A 44 -7.20 -10.27 7.79
C LEU A 44 -7.50 -11.48 8.66
N GLY A 45 -6.54 -11.93 9.47
CA GLY A 45 -6.66 -13.08 10.35
C GLY A 45 -6.32 -14.41 9.66
N ARG A 46 -6.54 -15.54 10.37
CA ARG A 46 -6.11 -16.88 9.95
C ARG A 46 -6.82 -17.42 8.70
N LYS A 47 -8.06 -17.03 8.47
CA LYS A 47 -8.83 -17.45 7.30
C LYS A 47 -8.44 -16.60 6.08
N THR A 48 -7.20 -16.75 5.65
CA THR A 48 -6.60 -15.98 4.56
C THR A 48 -5.76 -16.90 3.68
N ILE A 49 -5.87 -16.75 2.37
CA ILE A 49 -4.96 -17.30 1.36
C ILE A 49 -4.19 -16.14 0.76
N ALA A 50 -2.85 -16.24 0.75
CA ALA A 50 -1.97 -15.23 0.19
C ALA A 50 -1.50 -15.66 -1.21
N VAL A 51 -1.59 -14.76 -2.18
CA VAL A 51 -0.93 -14.88 -3.48
C VAL A 51 0.31 -13.99 -3.46
N ILE A 52 1.46 -14.57 -3.76
CA ILE A 52 2.76 -13.91 -3.74
C ILE A 52 3.36 -13.98 -5.15
N ILE A 53 3.78 -12.85 -5.69
CA ILE A 53 4.49 -12.83 -6.97
C ILE A 53 5.99 -12.50 -6.76
N PRO A 54 6.86 -12.80 -7.73
CA PRO A 54 8.28 -12.46 -7.66
C PRO A 54 8.51 -10.98 -7.33
N SER A 55 9.09 -10.72 -6.17
CA SER A 55 9.41 -9.40 -5.61
C SER A 55 10.15 -9.59 -4.28
N CYS A 56 10.42 -8.53 -3.54
CA CYS A 56 10.88 -8.65 -2.16
C CYS A 56 9.94 -9.53 -1.31
N SER A 57 8.61 -9.47 -1.55
CA SER A 57 7.64 -10.27 -0.80
C SER A 57 7.82 -11.78 -1.00
N SER A 58 8.25 -12.25 -2.19
CA SER A 58 8.49 -13.68 -2.44
C SER A 58 9.72 -14.20 -1.68
N ILE A 59 10.77 -13.38 -1.56
CA ILE A 59 11.96 -13.72 -0.77
C ILE A 59 11.62 -13.76 0.72
N ILE A 60 10.84 -12.77 1.20
CA ILE A 60 10.39 -12.70 2.60
C ILE A 60 9.46 -13.87 2.94
N ALA A 61 8.50 -14.17 2.06
CA ALA A 61 7.57 -15.28 2.23
C ALA A 61 8.28 -16.63 2.21
N ALA A 62 9.31 -16.77 1.39
CA ALA A 62 10.00 -18.03 1.09
C ALA A 62 9.04 -19.16 0.67
N THR A 63 9.58 -20.34 0.37
CA THR A 63 8.80 -21.52 -0.05
C THR A 63 8.81 -22.61 1.03
N TYR A 64 7.91 -23.58 0.90
CA TYR A 64 7.90 -24.74 1.77
C TYR A 64 9.26 -25.49 1.71
N PRO A 65 9.81 -25.98 2.83
CA PRO A 65 9.26 -25.93 4.20
C PRO A 65 9.60 -24.66 4.98
N ASN A 66 10.33 -23.71 4.40
CA ASN A 66 10.90 -22.53 5.08
C ASN A 66 9.99 -21.30 5.02
N SER A 67 8.72 -21.46 4.65
CA SER A 67 7.80 -20.31 4.56
C SER A 67 7.69 -19.56 5.87
N SER A 68 7.84 -18.24 5.79
CA SER A 68 7.60 -17.33 6.91
C SER A 68 6.11 -17.10 7.18
N LEU A 69 5.23 -17.43 6.24
CA LEU A 69 3.79 -17.22 6.37
C LEU A 69 3.16 -18.37 7.17
N LYS A 70 2.20 -18.02 8.04
CA LYS A 70 1.37 -18.97 8.80
C LYS A 70 -0.04 -19.11 8.21
N VAL A 71 -0.20 -18.71 6.95
CA VAL A 71 -1.39 -18.89 6.14
C VAL A 71 -1.00 -19.60 4.85
N PRO A 72 -1.93 -20.31 4.18
CA PRO A 72 -1.67 -20.86 2.86
C PRO A 72 -1.19 -19.77 1.89
N ALA A 73 -0.16 -20.09 1.11
CA ALA A 73 0.40 -19.18 0.13
C ALA A 73 0.57 -19.85 -1.23
N PHE A 74 0.23 -19.13 -2.28
CA PHE A 74 0.45 -19.51 -3.67
C PHE A 74 1.46 -18.55 -4.29
N HIS A 75 2.55 -19.10 -4.85
CA HIS A 75 3.55 -18.34 -5.58
C HIS A 75 3.22 -18.35 -7.06
N GLY A 76 2.91 -17.18 -7.61
CA GLY A 76 2.59 -16.99 -9.03
C GLY A 76 3.75 -16.44 -9.85
N THR A 77 3.50 -16.15 -11.13
CA THR A 77 4.40 -15.42 -12.01
C THR A 77 4.29 -13.91 -11.79
N PHE A 78 5.24 -13.14 -12.33
CA PHE A 78 5.42 -11.72 -11.98
C PHE A 78 4.19 -10.86 -12.30
N GLU A 79 3.48 -11.15 -13.37
CA GLU A 79 2.27 -10.45 -13.83
C GLU A 79 0.96 -11.01 -13.24
N SER A 80 1.01 -12.20 -12.60
CA SER A 80 -0.19 -13.01 -12.34
C SER A 80 -0.86 -12.78 -10.98
N ALA A 81 -0.44 -11.78 -10.20
CA ALA A 81 -1.00 -11.52 -8.86
C ALA A 81 -2.53 -11.43 -8.86
N ALA A 82 -3.08 -10.56 -9.71
CA ALA A 82 -4.50 -10.30 -9.79
C ALA A 82 -5.30 -11.49 -10.35
N PRO A 83 -4.97 -12.08 -11.52
CA PRO A 83 -5.75 -13.20 -12.06
C PRO A 83 -5.66 -14.45 -11.19
N THR A 84 -4.54 -14.72 -10.52
CA THR A 84 -4.42 -15.84 -9.59
C THR A 84 -5.34 -15.63 -8.37
N ALA A 85 -5.33 -14.44 -7.77
CA ALA A 85 -6.21 -14.13 -6.64
C ALA A 85 -7.69 -14.20 -7.02
N ALA A 86 -8.04 -13.68 -8.19
CA ALA A 86 -9.40 -13.75 -8.74
C ALA A 86 -9.84 -15.20 -8.94
N GLY A 87 -9.00 -16.05 -9.55
CA GLY A 87 -9.31 -17.48 -9.75
C GLY A 87 -9.50 -18.25 -8.45
N ILE A 88 -8.62 -18.04 -7.44
CA ILE A 88 -8.76 -18.65 -6.12
C ILE A 88 -10.06 -18.20 -5.45
N SER A 89 -10.35 -16.91 -5.47
CA SER A 89 -11.56 -16.34 -4.88
C SER A 89 -12.82 -16.90 -5.54
N TYR A 90 -12.83 -17.01 -6.87
CA TYR A 90 -13.94 -17.57 -7.60
C TYR A 90 -14.22 -19.04 -7.22
N VAL A 91 -13.18 -19.88 -7.11
CA VAL A 91 -13.32 -21.27 -6.67
C VAL A 91 -13.83 -21.37 -5.23
N LEU A 92 -13.33 -20.53 -4.31
CA LEU A 92 -13.83 -20.47 -2.93
C LEU A 92 -15.32 -20.14 -2.88
N LYS A 93 -15.78 -19.17 -3.68
CA LYS A 93 -17.20 -18.82 -3.80
C LYS A 93 -18.04 -20.00 -4.29
N LEU A 94 -17.58 -20.73 -5.31
CA LEU A 94 -18.28 -21.93 -5.80
C LEU A 94 -18.38 -23.04 -4.74
N GLN A 95 -17.43 -23.09 -3.79
CA GLN A 95 -17.42 -24.02 -2.68
C GLN A 95 -18.18 -23.55 -1.44
N GLY A 96 -18.81 -22.35 -1.48
CA GLY A 96 -19.49 -21.76 -0.32
C GLY A 96 -18.54 -21.37 0.83
N LYS A 97 -17.26 -21.05 0.52
CA LYS A 97 -16.22 -20.67 1.48
C LYS A 97 -15.96 -19.16 1.45
N ASP A 98 -17.01 -18.36 1.50
CA ASP A 98 -16.94 -16.89 1.40
C ASP A 98 -16.28 -16.21 2.62
N ASP A 99 -16.05 -16.97 3.70
CA ASP A 99 -15.39 -16.50 4.92
C ASP A 99 -13.85 -16.51 4.84
N ILE A 100 -13.29 -17.01 3.72
CA ILE A 100 -11.85 -17.03 3.46
C ILE A 100 -11.46 -15.81 2.63
N SER A 101 -10.62 -14.95 3.18
CA SER A 101 -10.07 -13.81 2.47
C SER A 101 -8.97 -14.23 1.49
N VAL A 102 -8.98 -13.71 0.27
CA VAL A 102 -7.89 -13.86 -0.69
C VAL A 102 -7.16 -12.53 -0.80
N VAL A 103 -5.84 -12.53 -0.54
CA VAL A 103 -5.00 -11.34 -0.65
C VAL A 103 -3.84 -11.59 -1.60
N ALA A 104 -3.66 -10.69 -2.58
CA ALA A 104 -2.50 -10.68 -3.46
C ALA A 104 -1.49 -9.64 -2.98
N PHE A 105 -0.24 -10.04 -2.77
CA PHE A 105 0.88 -9.17 -2.49
C PHE A 105 1.75 -9.03 -3.75
N ALA A 106 1.83 -7.82 -4.28
CA ALA A 106 2.65 -7.49 -5.44
C ALA A 106 3.55 -6.30 -5.12
N GLY A 107 4.76 -6.27 -5.65
CA GLY A 107 5.59 -5.07 -5.63
C GLY A 107 5.10 -4.02 -6.63
N ASP A 108 5.65 -2.82 -6.54
CA ASP A 108 5.31 -1.72 -7.44
C ASP A 108 5.59 -2.06 -8.92
N GLY A 109 6.73 -2.66 -9.26
CA GLY A 109 7.01 -3.10 -10.63
C GLY A 109 6.00 -4.10 -11.18
N GLY A 110 5.59 -5.09 -10.35
CA GLY A 110 4.54 -6.04 -10.70
C GLY A 110 3.15 -5.42 -10.83
N THR A 111 2.91 -4.28 -10.17
CA THR A 111 1.61 -3.59 -10.17
C THR A 111 1.52 -2.51 -11.24
N PHE A 112 2.51 -1.61 -11.29
CA PHE A 112 2.48 -0.41 -12.14
C PHE A 112 2.90 -0.69 -13.58
N ASP A 113 3.66 -1.76 -13.79
CA ASP A 113 4.25 -2.11 -15.08
C ASP A 113 3.64 -3.41 -15.63
N ILE A 114 4.32 -4.55 -15.49
CA ILE A 114 3.95 -5.78 -16.20
C ILE A 114 2.56 -6.35 -15.83
N GLY A 115 2.13 -6.20 -14.57
CA GLY A 115 0.85 -6.75 -14.10
C GLY A 115 -0.35 -5.82 -14.26
N LEU A 116 -0.15 -4.56 -14.72
CA LEU A 116 -1.24 -3.59 -14.81
C LEU A 116 -2.36 -4.05 -15.74
N GLN A 117 -2.05 -4.67 -16.86
CA GLN A 117 -3.04 -5.21 -17.80
C GLN A 117 -3.91 -6.28 -17.14
N ALA A 118 -3.29 -7.23 -16.46
CA ALA A 118 -4.00 -8.31 -15.79
C ALA A 118 -4.82 -7.80 -14.59
N LEU A 119 -4.30 -6.82 -13.84
CA LEU A 119 -5.03 -6.14 -12.76
C LEU A 119 -6.26 -5.41 -13.32
N SER A 120 -6.12 -4.63 -14.38
CA SER A 120 -7.22 -3.95 -15.06
C SER A 120 -8.34 -4.91 -15.45
N GLY A 121 -8.00 -6.06 -16.06
CA GLY A 121 -9.00 -7.04 -16.48
C GLY A 121 -9.72 -7.73 -15.31
N THR A 122 -9.08 -7.89 -14.14
CA THR A 122 -9.76 -8.47 -12.96
C THR A 122 -10.61 -7.46 -12.21
N VAL A 123 -10.19 -6.19 -12.19
CA VAL A 123 -11.00 -5.09 -11.63
C VAL A 123 -12.27 -4.89 -12.46
N ASP A 124 -12.17 -4.96 -13.79
CA ASP A 124 -13.32 -4.87 -14.69
C ASP A 124 -14.36 -5.98 -14.39
N ARG A 125 -13.91 -7.21 -14.13
CA ARG A 125 -14.81 -8.31 -13.72
C ARG A 125 -15.28 -8.22 -12.27
N ASN A 126 -14.74 -7.30 -11.49
CA ASN A 126 -15.08 -7.05 -10.09
C ASN A 126 -15.02 -8.32 -9.19
N GLU A 127 -13.99 -9.12 -9.36
CA GLU A 127 -13.76 -10.34 -8.58
C GLU A 127 -13.49 -10.02 -7.10
N HIS A 128 -13.90 -10.91 -6.18
CA HIS A 128 -13.85 -10.64 -4.74
C HIS A 128 -12.49 -10.99 -4.11
N TYR A 129 -11.49 -10.11 -4.21
CA TYR A 129 -10.19 -10.27 -3.55
C TYR A 129 -9.61 -8.91 -3.13
N ILE A 130 -8.55 -8.93 -2.33
CA ILE A 130 -7.80 -7.74 -1.92
C ILE A 130 -6.45 -7.74 -2.63
N TYR A 131 -6.15 -6.70 -3.37
CA TYR A 131 -4.84 -6.47 -3.97
C TYR A 131 -4.04 -5.48 -3.13
N VAL A 132 -2.85 -5.86 -2.68
CA VAL A 132 -1.95 -5.02 -1.90
C VAL A 132 -0.70 -4.74 -2.72
N CYS A 133 -0.57 -3.52 -3.21
CA CYS A 133 0.64 -3.02 -3.83
C CYS A 133 1.62 -2.60 -2.74
N LEU A 134 2.72 -3.33 -2.59
CA LEU A 134 3.82 -3.03 -1.68
C LEU A 134 4.82 -2.13 -2.40
N ASP A 135 4.59 -0.81 -2.33
CA ASP A 135 5.33 0.18 -3.08
C ASP A 135 6.59 0.62 -2.34
N ASN A 136 7.73 0.17 -2.81
CA ASN A 136 9.05 0.64 -2.37
C ASN A 136 9.75 1.51 -3.42
N GLU A 137 9.01 1.87 -4.49
CA GLU A 137 9.37 2.85 -5.51
C GLU A 137 10.53 2.45 -6.43
N ALA A 138 10.77 1.14 -6.61
CA ALA A 138 11.69 0.60 -7.63
C ALA A 138 11.59 -0.93 -7.71
N TYR A 139 12.17 -1.56 -8.74
CA TYR A 139 12.48 -2.98 -8.75
C TYR A 139 13.62 -3.25 -7.75
N MET A 140 13.30 -3.26 -6.45
CA MET A 140 14.32 -3.33 -5.39
C MET A 140 15.03 -4.67 -5.34
N ASN A 141 14.26 -5.78 -5.48
CA ASN A 141 14.78 -7.13 -5.34
C ASN A 141 15.81 -7.48 -6.42
N THR A 142 15.69 -6.92 -7.61
CA THR A 142 16.59 -7.18 -8.74
C THR A 142 17.78 -6.24 -8.81
N GLY A 143 17.88 -5.26 -7.92
CA GLY A 143 19.04 -4.36 -7.83
C GLY A 143 18.74 -2.88 -8.06
N ILE A 144 17.56 -2.41 -7.66
CA ILE A 144 17.20 -0.99 -7.61
C ILE A 144 17.05 -0.36 -9.02
N GLN A 145 16.42 -1.05 -9.97
CA GLN A 145 16.05 -0.47 -11.26
C GLN A 145 14.78 0.39 -11.11
N ALA A 146 14.65 1.43 -11.93
CA ALA A 146 13.45 2.27 -11.94
C ALA A 146 12.22 1.49 -12.39
N SER A 147 11.12 1.64 -11.64
CA SER A 147 9.76 1.24 -12.01
C SER A 147 8.92 2.46 -12.39
N SER A 148 7.69 2.27 -12.86
CA SER A 148 6.74 3.38 -13.03
C SER A 148 6.30 4.03 -11.71
N ALA A 149 6.58 3.40 -10.57
CA ALA A 149 6.36 3.96 -9.24
C ALA A 149 7.54 4.80 -8.72
N THR A 150 8.70 4.75 -9.36
CA THR A 150 9.85 5.56 -8.95
C THR A 150 9.52 7.04 -9.10
N PRO A 151 9.67 7.87 -8.04
CA PRO A 151 9.42 9.29 -8.12
C PRO A 151 10.35 10.01 -9.11
N GLU A 152 9.88 11.14 -9.62
CA GLU A 152 10.72 12.06 -10.39
C GLU A 152 11.95 12.46 -9.57
N CYS A 153 13.07 12.66 -10.24
CA CYS A 153 14.37 13.00 -9.65
C CYS A 153 14.99 11.92 -8.74
N ALA A 154 14.31 10.80 -8.44
CA ALA A 154 14.90 9.74 -7.63
C ALA A 154 16.01 9.01 -8.40
N TRP A 155 17.14 8.82 -7.72
CA TRP A 155 18.22 7.99 -8.23
C TRP A 155 17.84 6.50 -8.15
N THR A 156 18.13 5.79 -9.23
CA THR A 156 18.18 4.32 -9.26
C THR A 156 19.37 3.91 -10.12
N ILE A 157 19.71 2.61 -10.16
CA ILE A 157 20.79 2.12 -11.01
C ILE A 157 20.55 2.39 -12.51
N THR A 158 19.29 2.44 -12.93
CA THR A 158 18.90 2.73 -14.32
C THR A 158 18.57 4.20 -14.56
N THR A 159 18.53 5.02 -13.52
CA THR A 159 18.35 6.48 -13.59
C THR A 159 19.40 7.20 -12.76
N PRO A 160 20.70 7.11 -13.13
CA PRO A 160 21.81 7.60 -12.30
C PRO A 160 21.82 9.12 -12.11
N LEU A 161 21.20 9.89 -13.00
CA LEU A 161 21.04 11.35 -12.90
C LEU A 161 19.69 11.77 -12.31
N GLY A 162 18.91 10.81 -11.79
CA GLY A 162 17.52 10.99 -11.38
C GLY A 162 16.55 10.63 -12.50
N ARG A 163 15.36 10.16 -12.13
CA ARG A 163 14.30 9.84 -13.08
C ARG A 163 13.68 11.13 -13.64
N SER A 164 13.49 11.19 -14.95
CA SER A 164 12.89 12.35 -15.65
C SER A 164 11.36 12.31 -15.72
N ALA A 165 10.75 11.13 -15.54
CA ALA A 165 9.31 10.95 -15.62
C ALA A 165 8.65 10.98 -14.23
N ARG A 166 7.43 11.55 -14.16
CA ARG A 166 6.59 11.49 -12.96
C ARG A 166 6.20 10.06 -12.60
N LYS A 167 5.96 9.81 -11.31
CA LYS A 167 5.36 8.57 -10.82
C LYS A 167 3.98 8.38 -11.43
N LYS A 168 3.68 7.18 -11.94
CA LYS A 168 2.36 6.84 -12.44
C LYS A 168 1.34 6.88 -11.30
N ASN A 169 0.21 7.52 -11.51
CA ASN A 169 -0.85 7.59 -10.49
C ASN A 169 -1.74 6.35 -10.56
N ILE A 170 -1.36 5.30 -9.85
CA ILE A 170 -2.09 4.03 -9.84
C ILE A 170 -3.48 4.16 -9.19
N MET A 171 -3.63 5.05 -8.21
CA MET A 171 -4.91 5.25 -7.54
C MET A 171 -5.96 5.81 -8.50
N GLU A 172 -5.58 6.74 -9.37
CA GLU A 172 -6.47 7.27 -10.40
C GLU A 172 -6.82 6.23 -11.46
N ILE A 173 -5.86 5.38 -11.83
CA ILE A 173 -6.12 4.28 -12.75
C ILE A 173 -7.15 3.33 -12.13
N MET A 174 -7.01 2.97 -10.86
CA MET A 174 -7.97 2.11 -10.18
C MET A 174 -9.34 2.80 -10.00
N ALA A 175 -9.35 4.09 -9.67
CA ALA A 175 -10.58 4.86 -9.55
C ALA A 175 -11.35 4.93 -10.87
N SER A 176 -10.65 5.07 -12.03
CA SER A 176 -11.27 5.11 -13.35
C SER A 176 -12.03 3.83 -13.72
N HIS A 177 -11.67 2.69 -13.14
CA HIS A 177 -12.41 1.43 -13.23
C HIS A 177 -13.67 1.38 -12.37
N ARG A 178 -14.00 2.43 -11.61
CA ARG A 178 -15.08 2.42 -10.62
C ARG A 178 -14.93 1.28 -9.62
N ILE A 179 -13.69 1.02 -9.20
CA ILE A 179 -13.40 -0.02 -8.21
C ILE A 179 -14.20 0.22 -6.93
N PRO A 180 -14.80 -0.82 -6.33
CA PRO A 180 -15.60 -0.66 -5.10
C PRO A 180 -14.83 0.02 -3.96
N TYR A 181 -13.53 -0.30 -3.83
CA TYR A 181 -12.69 0.30 -2.81
C TYR A 181 -11.23 0.35 -3.24
N ALA A 182 -10.63 1.52 -3.10
CA ALA A 182 -9.18 1.71 -3.20
C ALA A 182 -8.71 2.63 -2.07
N ALA A 183 -7.50 2.39 -1.54
CA ALA A 183 -6.95 3.24 -0.50
C ALA A 183 -5.43 3.32 -0.59
N THR A 184 -4.88 4.49 -0.23
CA THR A 184 -3.45 4.63 0.11
C THR A 184 -3.25 4.29 1.58
N ALA A 185 -2.10 3.74 1.92
CA ALA A 185 -1.71 3.46 3.30
C ALA A 185 -0.19 3.52 3.47
N SER A 186 0.29 3.75 4.68
CA SER A 186 1.72 3.84 4.98
C SER A 186 2.04 3.01 6.24
N ILE A 187 3.19 2.35 6.24
CA ILE A 187 3.68 1.64 7.44
C ILE A 187 3.96 2.57 8.62
N GLY A 188 4.10 3.87 8.34
CA GLY A 188 4.22 4.92 9.38
C GLY A 188 2.92 5.14 10.18
N TYR A 189 1.79 4.68 9.65
CA TYR A 189 0.45 4.79 10.25
C TYR A 189 -0.22 3.42 10.33
N PRO A 190 0.28 2.53 11.21
CA PRO A 190 -0.13 1.12 11.24
C PRO A 190 -1.61 0.93 11.56
N GLN A 191 -2.20 1.80 12.38
CA GLN A 191 -3.62 1.73 12.72
C GLN A 191 -4.49 2.02 11.50
N ASP A 192 -4.21 3.10 10.75
CA ASP A 192 -4.89 3.47 9.51
C ASP A 192 -4.81 2.34 8.47
N LEU A 193 -3.62 1.74 8.29
CA LEU A 193 -3.44 0.59 7.40
C LEU A 193 -4.33 -0.59 7.81
N MET A 194 -4.34 -0.97 9.09
CA MET A 194 -5.13 -2.11 9.56
C MET A 194 -6.63 -1.86 9.43
N GLU A 195 -7.12 -0.65 9.73
CA GLU A 195 -8.53 -0.26 9.58
C GLU A 195 -8.96 -0.33 8.11
N LYS A 196 -8.14 0.16 7.17
CA LYS A 196 -8.38 0.05 5.73
C LYS A 196 -8.44 -1.39 5.25
N VAL A 197 -7.57 -2.26 5.75
CA VAL A 197 -7.60 -3.70 5.44
C VAL A 197 -8.87 -4.35 5.98
N GLN A 198 -9.29 -4.03 7.20
CA GLN A 198 -10.53 -4.56 7.77
C GLN A 198 -11.77 -4.05 7.01
N LYS A 199 -11.77 -2.79 6.59
CA LYS A 199 -12.80 -2.21 5.73
C LYS A 199 -12.85 -2.93 4.37
N ALA A 200 -11.68 -3.11 3.73
CA ALA A 200 -11.55 -3.85 2.47
C ALA A 200 -12.07 -5.28 2.58
N LYS A 201 -11.84 -5.96 3.71
CA LYS A 201 -12.35 -7.32 3.96
C LYS A 201 -13.87 -7.43 3.86
N ASN A 202 -14.59 -6.39 4.28
CA ASN A 202 -16.05 -6.38 4.36
C ASN A 202 -16.75 -5.85 3.09
N ILE A 203 -16.00 -5.27 2.15
CA ILE A 203 -16.54 -4.74 0.90
C ILE A 203 -16.51 -5.85 -0.16
N GLN A 204 -17.62 -6.00 -0.91
CA GLN A 204 -17.70 -6.93 -2.02
C GLN A 204 -16.96 -6.43 -3.26
N GLY A 205 -16.49 -7.33 -4.11
CA GLY A 205 -15.76 -7.03 -5.33
C GLY A 205 -14.25 -6.87 -5.12
N THR A 206 -13.57 -6.24 -6.06
CA THR A 206 -12.11 -6.03 -6.01
C THR A 206 -11.77 -4.84 -5.14
N LYS A 207 -10.77 -5.00 -4.27
CA LYS A 207 -10.24 -3.93 -3.42
C LYS A 207 -8.75 -3.75 -3.68
N PHE A 208 -8.30 -2.50 -3.75
CA PHE A 208 -6.91 -2.13 -4.02
C PHE A 208 -6.32 -1.30 -2.89
N LEU A 209 -5.20 -1.74 -2.34
CA LEU A 209 -4.45 -1.01 -1.31
C LEU A 209 -3.07 -0.65 -1.85
N HIS A 210 -2.79 0.64 -1.98
CA HIS A 210 -1.48 1.17 -2.32
C HIS A 210 -0.72 1.49 -1.04
N VAL A 211 0.22 0.64 -0.66
CA VAL A 211 0.93 0.72 0.62
C VAL A 211 2.36 1.17 0.41
N LEU A 212 2.71 2.36 0.90
CA LEU A 212 4.09 2.84 0.88
C LEU A 212 4.95 2.05 1.87
N THR A 213 6.00 1.43 1.35
CA THR A 213 6.91 0.54 2.08
C THR A 213 8.37 0.94 1.86
N PRO A 214 8.87 2.00 2.54
CA PRO A 214 10.23 2.47 2.34
C PRO A 214 11.27 1.36 2.41
N CYS A 215 12.26 1.44 1.55
CA CYS A 215 13.37 0.49 1.46
C CYS A 215 14.67 1.16 1.89
N ALA A 216 15.21 0.81 3.06
CA ALA A 216 16.43 1.43 3.57
C ALA A 216 17.60 1.30 2.59
N THR A 217 17.79 0.12 2.02
CA THR A 217 18.85 -0.17 1.04
C THR A 217 18.66 0.64 -0.24
N GLY A 218 17.47 0.57 -0.86
CA GLY A 218 17.21 1.21 -2.15
C GLY A 218 17.13 2.74 -2.07
N TRP A 219 16.64 3.27 -0.95
CA TRP A 219 16.58 4.71 -0.72
C TRP A 219 17.88 5.27 -0.13
N ARG A 220 18.87 4.39 0.14
CA ARG A 220 20.18 4.75 0.68
C ARG A 220 20.06 5.54 1.99
N MET A 221 19.32 4.99 2.94
CA MET A 221 19.14 5.54 4.29
C MET A 221 19.44 4.48 5.36
N ALA A 222 19.62 4.92 6.61
CA ALA A 222 19.82 4.00 7.72
C ALA A 222 18.54 3.20 8.00
N GLU A 223 18.68 1.94 8.42
CA GLU A 223 17.57 0.99 8.60
C GLU A 223 16.57 1.45 9.67
N ASN A 224 17.03 2.14 10.71
CA ASN A 224 16.20 2.67 11.79
C ASN A 224 15.32 3.87 11.35
N LEU A 225 15.54 4.42 10.15
CA LEU A 225 14.79 5.56 9.63
C LEU A 225 13.57 5.17 8.79
N THR A 226 13.35 3.89 8.52
CA THR A 226 12.27 3.40 7.65
C THR A 226 10.89 3.90 8.08
N VAL A 227 10.53 3.74 9.34
CA VAL A 227 9.22 4.18 9.86
C VAL A 227 9.13 5.71 9.86
N LYS A 228 10.18 6.41 10.27
CA LYS A 228 10.22 7.88 10.24
C LYS A 228 10.08 8.41 8.81
N SER A 229 10.74 7.79 7.84
CA SER A 229 10.61 8.16 6.42
C SER A 229 9.18 7.93 5.91
N ALA A 230 8.54 6.82 6.31
CA ALA A 230 7.14 6.56 6.00
C ALA A 230 6.18 7.57 6.62
N MET A 231 6.44 8.06 7.82
CA MET A 231 5.67 9.15 8.44
C MET A 231 5.87 10.46 7.71
N LEU A 232 7.13 10.85 7.45
CA LEU A 232 7.44 12.10 6.76
C LEU A 232 6.87 12.17 5.34
N SER A 233 6.77 11.04 4.62
CA SER A 233 6.12 11.03 3.30
C SER A 233 4.67 11.49 3.37
N VAL A 234 3.97 11.16 4.46
CA VAL A 234 2.59 11.59 4.70
C VAL A 234 2.56 13.05 5.17
N GLU A 235 3.38 13.40 6.16
CA GLU A 235 3.40 14.75 6.73
C GLU A 235 3.80 15.85 5.74
N THR A 236 4.60 15.51 4.73
CA THR A 236 4.96 16.39 3.61
C THR A 236 3.95 16.39 2.46
N ARG A 237 2.83 15.67 2.57
CA ARG A 237 1.80 15.49 1.52
C ARG A 237 2.29 14.77 0.26
N LEU A 238 3.51 14.23 0.27
CA LEU A 238 4.04 13.45 -0.85
C LEU A 238 3.25 12.16 -1.06
N PHE A 239 2.78 11.56 0.04
CA PHE A 239 1.97 10.34 0.02
C PHE A 239 0.76 10.50 0.95
N PRO A 240 -0.30 11.22 0.53
CA PRO A 240 -1.48 11.46 1.35
C PRO A 240 -2.23 10.16 1.63
N LEU A 241 -2.83 10.06 2.83
CA LEU A 241 -3.65 8.92 3.25
C LEU A 241 -5.13 9.23 2.95
N TYR A 242 -5.70 8.47 2.02
CA TYR A 242 -7.09 8.64 1.61
C TYR A 242 -7.70 7.32 1.11
N GLU A 243 -9.00 7.31 1.00
CA GLU A 243 -9.82 6.23 0.48
C GLU A 243 -10.62 6.70 -0.73
N VAL A 244 -10.93 5.77 -1.61
CA VAL A 244 -11.82 5.98 -2.76
C VAL A 244 -12.86 4.88 -2.79
N PHE A 245 -14.13 5.23 -2.81
CA PHE A 245 -15.25 4.30 -2.92
C PHE A 245 -15.93 4.47 -4.27
N ASP A 246 -16.24 3.35 -4.92
CA ASP A 246 -16.89 3.27 -6.23
C ASP A 246 -16.20 4.13 -7.31
N GLY A 247 -14.88 4.33 -7.15
CA GLY A 247 -14.05 5.15 -8.02
C GLY A 247 -14.40 6.65 -8.03
N ARG A 248 -15.27 7.15 -7.13
CA ARG A 248 -15.79 8.52 -7.15
C ARG A 248 -15.74 9.25 -5.82
N LYS A 249 -15.97 8.54 -4.71
CA LYS A 249 -16.09 9.12 -3.38
C LYS A 249 -14.74 9.10 -2.70
N TYR A 250 -14.09 10.25 -2.60
CA TYR A 250 -12.80 10.40 -1.96
C TYR A 250 -12.97 10.81 -0.49
N ALA A 251 -12.16 10.25 0.40
CA ALA A 251 -12.14 10.60 1.81
C ALA A 251 -10.69 10.61 2.32
N ILE A 252 -10.20 11.75 2.80
CA ILE A 252 -8.91 11.85 3.48
C ILE A 252 -9.07 11.21 4.87
N THR A 253 -8.19 10.27 5.22
CA THR A 253 -8.21 9.56 6.51
C THR A 253 -7.26 10.16 7.52
N TYR A 254 -6.30 10.95 7.08
CA TYR A 254 -5.35 11.65 7.92
C TYR A 254 -5.00 13.01 7.31
N GLU A 255 -5.14 14.09 8.10
CA GLU A 255 -4.76 15.45 7.66
C GLU A 255 -3.27 15.71 7.99
N PRO A 256 -2.41 15.82 6.97
CA PRO A 256 -0.97 16.00 7.18
C PRO A 256 -0.62 17.44 7.58
N GLN A 257 0.45 17.60 8.36
CA GLN A 257 0.94 18.92 8.81
C GLN A 257 1.38 19.84 7.67
N GLY A 258 1.71 19.30 6.50
CA GLY A 258 2.22 20.07 5.36
C GLY A 258 3.66 20.50 5.54
N LEU A 259 4.49 19.67 6.15
CA LEU A 259 5.91 19.93 6.30
C LEU A 259 6.59 20.10 4.94
N PRO A 260 7.68 20.88 4.86
CA PRO A 260 8.48 20.99 3.63
C PRO A 260 8.98 19.62 3.17
N VAL A 261 8.86 19.31 1.86
CA VAL A 261 9.33 18.05 1.29
C VAL A 261 10.81 17.78 1.54
N GLU A 262 11.58 18.82 1.72
CA GLU A 262 13.02 18.76 2.03
C GLU A 262 13.31 17.92 3.28
N GLU A 263 12.42 17.92 4.30
CA GLU A 263 12.54 17.11 5.50
C GLU A 263 12.53 15.60 5.20
N TYR A 264 11.72 15.20 4.22
CA TYR A 264 11.68 13.84 3.73
C TYR A 264 12.89 13.50 2.85
N LEU A 265 13.27 14.40 1.93
CA LEU A 265 14.35 14.17 0.96
C LEU A 265 15.72 14.04 1.63
N LYS A 266 16.00 14.84 2.66
CA LYS A 266 17.28 14.84 3.40
C LYS A 266 17.63 13.49 4.01
N MET A 267 16.63 12.67 4.32
CA MET A 267 16.87 11.36 4.93
C MET A 267 17.38 10.31 3.95
N GLN A 268 17.29 10.58 2.62
CA GLN A 268 17.47 9.59 1.59
C GLN A 268 18.62 9.92 0.65
N GLY A 269 19.60 9.03 0.58
CA GLY A 269 20.75 9.19 -0.31
C GLY A 269 20.41 9.20 -1.80
N ARG A 270 19.22 8.67 -2.19
CA ARG A 270 18.76 8.69 -3.59
C ARG A 270 18.41 10.10 -4.11
N TYR A 271 18.36 11.11 -3.22
CA TYR A 271 18.09 12.51 -3.55
C TYR A 271 19.26 13.46 -3.28
N ARG A 272 20.45 12.96 -2.89
CA ARG A 272 21.60 13.79 -2.56
C ARG A 272 22.12 14.68 -3.69
N HIS A 273 21.77 14.36 -4.93
CA HIS A 273 22.19 15.11 -6.12
C HIS A 273 21.26 16.28 -6.46
N LEU A 274 20.14 16.44 -5.73
CA LEU A 274 19.17 17.49 -6.04
C LEU A 274 19.70 18.89 -5.71
N ARG A 275 19.40 19.82 -6.60
CA ARG A 275 19.58 21.26 -6.39
C ARG A 275 18.31 21.89 -5.83
N GLN A 276 18.42 23.04 -5.21
CA GLN A 276 17.29 23.76 -4.60
C GLN A 276 16.13 24.02 -5.57
N GLU A 277 16.43 24.32 -6.84
CA GLU A 277 15.40 24.50 -7.87
C GLU A 277 14.56 23.24 -8.09
N GLN A 278 15.18 22.05 -8.07
CA GLN A 278 14.49 20.79 -8.22
C GLN A 278 13.63 20.45 -6.98
N ILE A 279 14.13 20.77 -5.78
CA ILE A 279 13.37 20.61 -4.53
C ILE A 279 12.16 21.54 -4.52
N ALA A 280 12.32 22.81 -4.93
CA ALA A 280 11.23 23.77 -5.06
C ALA A 280 10.18 23.31 -6.09
N HIS A 281 10.62 22.75 -7.22
CA HIS A 281 9.74 22.18 -8.24
C HIS A 281 8.92 21.00 -7.67
N MET A 282 9.57 20.05 -6.98
CA MET A 282 8.88 18.94 -6.32
C MET A 282 7.87 19.43 -5.29
N GLN A 283 8.21 20.43 -4.49
CA GLN A 283 7.28 21.02 -3.52
C GLN A 283 6.05 21.63 -4.20
N ALA A 284 6.24 22.34 -5.31
CA ALA A 284 5.14 22.91 -6.08
C ALA A 284 4.20 21.83 -6.64
N GLN A 285 4.76 20.74 -7.18
CA GLN A 285 3.98 19.58 -7.66
C GLN A 285 3.18 18.92 -6.53
N ILE A 286 3.80 18.71 -5.38
CA ILE A 286 3.12 18.11 -4.20
C ILE A 286 1.93 18.99 -3.77
N ASN A 287 2.14 20.30 -3.71
CA ASN A 287 1.09 21.23 -3.35
C ASN A 287 -0.07 21.21 -4.37
N GLU A 288 0.24 21.17 -5.66
CA GLU A 288 -0.75 21.06 -6.74
C GLU A 288 -1.55 19.75 -6.62
N GLU A 289 -0.89 18.60 -6.43
CA GLU A 289 -1.55 17.30 -6.28
C GLU A 289 -2.43 17.25 -5.03
N TRP A 290 -1.99 17.85 -3.92
CA TRP A 290 -2.78 17.97 -2.71
C TRP A 290 -4.05 18.82 -2.92
N GLU A 291 -3.94 19.99 -3.56
CA GLU A 291 -5.11 20.81 -3.89
C GLU A 291 -6.07 20.09 -4.86
N ASN A 292 -5.55 19.34 -5.82
CA ASN A 292 -6.37 18.54 -6.72
C ASN A 292 -7.11 17.42 -5.96
N LEU A 293 -6.47 16.77 -4.99
CA LEU A 293 -7.13 15.78 -4.13
C LEU A 293 -8.26 16.43 -3.31
N LYS A 294 -8.03 17.61 -2.73
CA LYS A 294 -9.06 18.35 -1.97
C LYS A 294 -10.26 18.76 -2.85
N LYS A 295 -10.03 19.18 -4.09
CA LYS A 295 -11.12 19.48 -5.03
C LYS A 295 -12.02 18.27 -5.28
N ARG A 296 -11.47 17.06 -5.36
CA ARG A 296 -12.27 15.82 -5.55
C ARG A 296 -13.15 15.51 -4.35
N LEU A 297 -12.73 15.87 -3.14
CA LEU A 297 -13.57 15.75 -1.93
C LEU A 297 -14.77 16.69 -1.98
N GLN A 298 -14.60 17.93 -2.48
CA GLN A 298 -15.67 18.95 -2.55
C GLN A 298 -16.76 18.58 -3.55
N VAL A 299 -16.39 18.15 -4.75
CA VAL A 299 -17.35 17.75 -5.80
C VAL A 299 -18.33 16.68 -5.29
N TYR A 300 -17.86 15.76 -4.44
CA TYR A 300 -18.74 14.73 -3.89
C TYR A 300 -19.72 15.27 -2.82
N ASN A 301 -19.27 16.20 -1.97
CA ASN A 301 -20.16 16.80 -0.96
C ASN A 301 -21.26 17.66 -1.59
N ASP A 302 -20.95 18.37 -2.68
CA ASP A 302 -21.91 19.17 -3.44
C ASP A 302 -22.96 18.28 -4.16
N ASP A 303 -22.58 17.11 -4.70
CA ASP A 303 -23.48 16.13 -5.30
C ASP A 303 -24.46 15.48 -4.29
N LEU A 304 -24.10 15.40 -3.01
CA LEU A 304 -24.99 14.93 -1.94
C LEU A 304 -26.05 15.99 -1.60
N ILE A 305 -25.63 17.25 -1.50
CA ILE A 305 -26.53 18.37 -1.17
C ILE A 305 -27.58 18.55 -2.27
N THR A 306 -27.22 18.37 -3.54
CA THR A 306 -28.16 18.49 -4.67
C THR A 306 -29.09 17.30 -4.86
N ARG A 307 -28.90 16.17 -4.20
CA ARG A 307 -29.77 15.00 -4.26
C ARG A 307 -30.78 14.91 -3.09
N GLU A 308 -30.56 15.72 -2.05
CA GLU A 308 -31.49 15.84 -0.92
C GLU A 308 -32.46 17.02 -1.07
N LEU A 309 -32.40 17.80 -2.15
CA LEU A 309 -33.33 18.82 -2.58
C LEU A 309 -34.17 18.35 -3.77
#